data_45de5c90a591f949725ff50e96d8a4ad
#
_entry.id   45de5c90a591f949725ff50e96d8a4ad
#
_cell.length_a   1.000
_cell.length_b   1.000
_cell.length_c   1.000
_cell.angle_alpha   90.00
_cell.angle_beta   90.00
_cell.angle_gamma   90.00
#
_symmetry.space_group_name_H-M   'P 1'
#
loop_
_entity.id
_entity.type
_entity.pdbx_description
1 polymer ?
#
loop_
_entity_poly.entity_id
_entity_poly.type
_entity_poly.pdbx_seq_one_letter_code
_entity_poly.pdbx_strand_id
1 'polypeptide(L)'
;STGEGRNVTGKADDGIAVTGKVELFPLGAFSKDGTYFEGDVIREKKPKLMVSGAFQQNNHAKRVQGQLGNDLFEARTMKSVLLDAMFKYNGWAAMTSYMSRTTNDNAITFNPDDLTESNYVFVGNGFDYQVSYNTKKNYEFIGRYSLQNVGNDIEMKAPRTKEYSFGVTKYIWEHTFKLQAEVNYDTLDYFNGTSKNNWYLRFQVEIGI
;
A
#
# COMPACT_ATOMS: atom_id res chain seq x y z
N SER A 1 -0.85 13.62 -14.27
CA SER A 1 -2.31 13.75 -13.97
C SER A 1 -2.58 15.08 -13.27
N THR A 2 -3.84 15.49 -13.21
CA THR A 2 -4.24 16.72 -12.49
C THR A 2 -4.02 16.64 -10.97
N GLY A 3 -3.69 15.50 -10.41
CA GLY A 3 -3.47 15.36 -8.97
C GLY A 3 -4.73 15.30 -8.10
N GLU A 4 -5.89 15.67 -8.64
CA GLU A 4 -7.14 15.85 -7.90
C GLU A 4 -8.05 14.61 -7.89
N GLY A 5 -7.77 13.63 -8.73
CA GLY A 5 -8.61 12.44 -8.85
C GLY A 5 -9.90 12.65 -9.66
N ARG A 6 -10.73 11.60 -9.68
CA ARG A 6 -11.82 11.46 -10.66
C ARG A 6 -13.07 12.33 -10.40
N ASN A 7 -13.33 12.70 -9.15
CA ASN A 7 -14.59 13.33 -8.74
C ASN A 7 -14.34 14.66 -8.00
N VAL A 8 -13.59 15.56 -8.64
CA VAL A 8 -13.39 16.90 -8.09
C VAL A 8 -14.67 17.71 -8.30
N THR A 9 -15.31 18.09 -7.20
CA THR A 9 -16.54 18.92 -7.20
C THR A 9 -16.28 20.37 -6.77
N GLY A 10 -15.06 20.67 -6.33
CA GLY A 10 -14.62 22.00 -5.92
C GLY A 10 -14.06 22.83 -7.07
N LYS A 11 -13.62 24.04 -6.77
CA LYS A 11 -12.86 24.87 -7.73
C LYS A 11 -11.70 24.05 -8.28
N ALA A 12 -11.62 23.99 -9.61
CA ALA A 12 -10.51 23.34 -10.29
C ALA A 12 -9.19 23.84 -9.70
N ASP A 13 -8.37 22.94 -9.22
CA ASP A 13 -7.03 23.24 -8.82
C ASP A 13 -6.12 23.06 -10.03
N ASP A 14 -5.13 23.91 -10.17
CA ASP A 14 -4.09 23.83 -11.17
C ASP A 14 -2.93 22.91 -10.73
N GLY A 15 -3.14 22.12 -9.67
CA GLY A 15 -2.19 21.15 -9.16
C GLY A 15 -1.91 20.02 -10.14
N ILE A 16 -0.62 19.67 -10.27
CA ILE A 16 -0.15 18.59 -11.14
C ILE A 16 0.54 17.51 -10.30
N ALA A 17 0.14 16.26 -10.50
CA ALA A 17 0.85 15.10 -9.98
C ALA A 17 1.77 14.51 -11.06
N VAL A 18 3.06 14.42 -10.75
CA VAL A 18 4.07 13.78 -11.59
C VAL A 18 4.57 12.53 -10.87
N THR A 19 4.60 11.40 -11.59
CA THR A 19 5.11 10.13 -11.06
C THR A 19 6.11 9.54 -12.05
N GLY A 20 7.27 9.12 -11.55
CA GLY A 20 8.25 8.34 -12.29
C GLY A 20 8.52 7.03 -11.57
N LYS A 21 8.60 5.91 -12.31
CA LYS A 21 8.93 4.58 -11.78
C LYS A 21 9.98 3.91 -12.65
N VAL A 22 10.92 3.21 -12.00
CA VAL A 22 11.91 2.35 -12.66
C VAL A 22 11.78 0.96 -12.09
N GLU A 23 11.77 -0.05 -12.95
CA GLU A 23 11.77 -1.47 -12.61
C GLU A 23 12.98 -2.16 -13.22
N LEU A 24 13.64 -2.97 -12.41
CA LEU A 24 14.81 -3.75 -12.79
C LEU A 24 14.56 -5.23 -12.54
N PHE A 25 15.02 -6.07 -13.47
CA PHE A 25 14.90 -7.53 -13.40
C PHE A 25 16.30 -8.18 -13.44
N PRO A 26 17.10 -8.12 -12.35
CA PRO A 26 18.50 -8.56 -12.37
C PRO A 26 18.69 -10.04 -12.75
N LEU A 27 17.67 -10.87 -12.46
CA LEU A 27 17.68 -12.31 -12.78
C LEU A 27 16.78 -12.65 -13.98
N GLY A 28 16.49 -11.66 -14.83
CA GLY A 28 15.60 -11.78 -15.99
C GLY A 28 14.13 -11.74 -15.62
N ALA A 29 13.27 -11.50 -16.63
CA ALA A 29 11.82 -11.37 -16.45
C ALA A 29 11.18 -12.64 -15.88
N PHE A 30 10.07 -12.47 -15.16
CA PHE A 30 9.23 -13.57 -14.68
C PHE A 30 8.53 -14.26 -15.86
N SER A 31 8.27 -15.56 -15.71
CA SER A 31 7.56 -16.33 -16.72
C SER A 31 6.05 -16.01 -16.68
N LYS A 32 5.38 -16.09 -17.83
CA LYS A 32 3.92 -15.93 -17.95
C LYS A 32 3.35 -14.73 -17.16
N ASP A 33 3.92 -13.57 -17.35
CA ASP A 33 3.49 -12.33 -16.70
C ASP A 33 3.49 -12.36 -15.16
N GLY A 34 4.32 -13.23 -14.59
CA GLY A 34 4.42 -13.45 -13.14
C GLY A 34 4.75 -12.19 -12.31
N THR A 35 5.14 -11.10 -12.95
CA THR A 35 5.34 -9.79 -12.31
C THR A 35 4.04 -9.20 -11.76
N TYR A 36 2.91 -9.53 -12.37
CA TYR A 36 1.60 -8.99 -12.00
C TYR A 36 0.88 -9.82 -10.93
N PHE A 37 1.46 -10.91 -10.47
CA PHE A 37 0.86 -11.81 -9.50
C PHE A 37 1.75 -11.96 -8.26
N GLU A 38 1.16 -12.08 -7.09
CA GLU A 38 1.89 -12.19 -5.83
C GLU A 38 2.54 -13.56 -5.65
N GLY A 39 1.76 -14.64 -5.79
CA GLY A 39 2.24 -16.01 -5.60
C GLY A 39 3.04 -16.57 -6.78
N ASP A 40 3.86 -17.59 -6.51
CA ASP A 40 4.61 -18.33 -7.54
C ASP A 40 3.82 -19.60 -7.97
N VAL A 41 2.65 -19.39 -8.61
CA VAL A 41 1.75 -20.46 -9.06
C VAL A 41 2.41 -21.33 -10.14
N ILE A 42 3.16 -20.71 -11.05
CA ILE A 42 3.87 -21.41 -12.14
C ILE A 42 5.16 -22.09 -11.70
N ARG A 43 5.59 -21.86 -10.45
CA ARG A 43 6.78 -22.44 -9.83
C ARG A 43 8.03 -22.18 -10.65
N GLU A 44 8.47 -20.92 -10.69
CA GLU A 44 9.67 -20.48 -11.42
C GLU A 44 10.84 -21.45 -11.21
N LYS A 45 11.36 -22.00 -12.31
CA LYS A 45 12.44 -23.01 -12.29
C LYS A 45 13.81 -22.43 -11.92
N LYS A 46 13.97 -21.12 -12.09
CA LYS A 46 15.17 -20.36 -11.73
C LYS A 46 14.76 -19.20 -10.84
N PRO A 47 15.60 -18.78 -9.90
CA PRO A 47 15.32 -17.60 -9.10
C PRO A 47 15.03 -16.39 -9.98
N LYS A 48 14.00 -15.63 -9.64
CA LYS A 48 13.60 -14.38 -10.30
C LYS A 48 13.54 -13.28 -9.26
N LEU A 49 13.99 -12.10 -9.64
CA LEU A 49 13.99 -10.93 -8.78
C LEU A 49 13.57 -9.70 -9.58
N MET A 50 12.64 -8.95 -9.06
CA MET A 50 12.32 -7.59 -9.46
C MET A 50 12.64 -6.66 -8.32
N VAL A 51 13.22 -5.52 -8.61
CA VAL A 51 13.35 -4.39 -7.69
C VAL A 51 12.86 -3.14 -8.40
N SER A 52 12.10 -2.30 -7.70
CA SER A 52 11.60 -1.07 -8.27
C SER A 52 11.72 0.11 -7.32
N GLY A 53 11.80 1.29 -7.90
CA GLY A 53 11.72 2.55 -7.18
C GLY A 53 10.82 3.53 -7.91
N ALA A 54 9.97 4.22 -7.16
CA ALA A 54 9.12 5.27 -7.70
C ALA A 54 9.20 6.52 -6.85
N PHE A 55 9.07 7.66 -7.52
CA PHE A 55 8.91 8.96 -6.89
C PHE A 55 7.66 9.63 -7.45
N GLN A 56 6.87 10.21 -6.56
CA GLN A 56 5.70 11.00 -6.91
C GLN A 56 5.76 12.36 -6.22
N GLN A 57 5.44 13.40 -6.96
CA GLN A 57 5.16 14.72 -6.42
C GLN A 57 3.77 15.15 -6.90
N ASN A 58 2.90 15.49 -5.94
CA ASN A 58 1.58 16.04 -6.20
C ASN A 58 1.51 17.46 -5.64
N ASN A 59 1.55 18.43 -6.54
CA ASN A 59 1.51 19.84 -6.19
C ASN A 59 0.06 20.26 -5.94
N HIS A 60 -0.17 21.09 -4.93
CA HIS A 60 -1.47 21.69 -4.58
C HIS A 60 -2.60 20.62 -4.40
N ALA A 61 -2.27 19.46 -3.84
CA ALA A 61 -3.27 18.44 -3.54
C ALA A 61 -4.25 18.95 -2.48
N LYS A 62 -5.56 18.79 -2.75
CA LYS A 62 -6.64 19.26 -1.87
C LYS A 62 -7.26 18.16 -1.01
N ARG A 63 -6.81 16.92 -1.15
CA ARG A 63 -7.33 15.78 -0.39
C ARG A 63 -6.26 15.15 0.48
N VAL A 64 -6.68 14.60 1.62
CA VAL A 64 -5.80 14.03 2.65
C VAL A 64 -4.85 12.93 2.14
N GLN A 65 -5.23 12.23 1.06
CA GLN A 65 -4.41 11.19 0.42
C GLN A 65 -3.94 11.58 -1.00
N GLY A 66 -4.07 12.85 -1.38
CA GLY A 66 -3.76 13.35 -2.71
C GLY A 66 -4.97 13.31 -3.63
N GLN A 67 -5.37 12.15 -4.12
CA GLN A 67 -6.52 11.98 -5.01
C GLN A 67 -7.78 11.43 -4.31
N LEU A 68 -7.65 10.97 -3.09
CA LEU A 68 -8.70 10.31 -2.31
C LEU A 68 -8.80 10.90 -0.91
N GLY A 69 -9.90 10.57 -0.23
CA GLY A 69 -10.17 10.99 1.14
C GLY A 69 -10.90 12.33 1.21
N ASN A 70 -11.00 12.87 2.42
CA ASN A 70 -11.65 14.14 2.69
C ASN A 70 -10.85 15.31 2.13
N ASP A 71 -11.52 16.44 1.90
CA ASP A 71 -10.88 17.65 1.45
C ASP A 71 -10.02 18.27 2.58
N LEU A 72 -8.88 18.82 2.22
CA LEU A 72 -8.06 19.66 3.07
C LEU A 72 -8.63 21.09 3.06
N PHE A 73 -8.49 21.81 4.15
CA PHE A 73 -8.86 23.24 4.21
C PHE A 73 -7.90 24.12 3.42
N GLU A 74 -6.67 23.64 3.21
CA GLU A 74 -5.64 24.31 2.45
C GLU A 74 -4.84 23.27 1.64
N ALA A 75 -4.54 23.56 0.37
CA ALA A 75 -3.79 22.67 -0.49
C ALA A 75 -2.37 22.41 0.02
N ARG A 76 -1.86 21.20 -0.22
CA ARG A 76 -0.50 20.78 0.16
C ARG A 76 0.24 20.15 -1.01
N THR A 77 1.55 20.38 -1.06
CA THR A 77 2.42 19.64 -1.97
C THR A 77 2.90 18.38 -1.26
N MET A 78 2.53 17.23 -1.80
CA MET A 78 2.90 15.91 -1.27
C MET A 78 4.02 15.31 -2.09
N LYS A 79 5.02 14.73 -1.41
CA LYS A 79 6.09 13.94 -2.04
C LYS A 79 6.06 12.54 -1.48
N SER A 80 6.16 11.54 -2.37
CA SER A 80 6.19 10.13 -1.96
C SER A 80 7.36 9.40 -2.64
N VAL A 81 8.04 8.57 -1.88
CA VAL A 81 9.04 7.62 -2.37
C VAL A 81 8.51 6.22 -2.10
N LEU A 82 8.57 5.36 -3.11
CA LEU A 82 8.15 3.95 -3.01
C LEU A 82 9.31 3.08 -3.49
N LEU A 83 9.58 2.02 -2.73
CA LEU A 83 10.59 1.02 -3.08
C LEU A 83 9.94 -0.35 -2.94
N ASP A 84 10.08 -1.21 -3.96
CA ASP A 84 9.50 -2.55 -3.97
C ASP A 84 10.54 -3.58 -4.37
N ALA A 85 10.40 -4.79 -3.84
CA ALA A 85 11.09 -5.95 -4.34
C ALA A 85 10.18 -7.18 -4.34
N MET A 86 10.33 -8.02 -5.36
CA MET A 86 9.62 -9.29 -5.50
C MET A 86 10.61 -10.38 -5.89
N PHE A 87 10.58 -11.49 -5.16
CA PHE A 87 11.38 -12.67 -5.44
C PHE A 87 10.49 -13.89 -5.63
N LYS A 88 10.80 -14.74 -6.63
CA LYS A 88 10.08 -16.00 -6.86
C LYS A 88 11.04 -17.13 -7.21
N TYR A 89 10.79 -18.29 -6.64
CA TYR A 89 11.54 -19.51 -6.94
C TYR A 89 10.83 -20.76 -6.42
N ASN A 90 10.58 -21.73 -7.28
CA ASN A 90 10.09 -23.09 -6.99
C ASN A 90 8.88 -23.14 -6.02
N GLY A 91 7.93 -22.24 -6.22
CA GLY A 91 6.72 -22.11 -5.43
C GLY A 91 6.83 -21.13 -4.26
N TRP A 92 8.01 -20.68 -3.91
CA TRP A 92 8.23 -19.61 -2.97
C TRP A 92 8.07 -18.25 -3.64
N ALA A 93 7.37 -17.35 -3.00
CA ALA A 93 7.33 -15.94 -3.35
C ALA A 93 7.56 -15.10 -2.10
N ALA A 94 8.33 -14.02 -2.25
CA ALA A 94 8.53 -13.03 -1.23
C ALA A 94 8.39 -11.65 -1.85
N MET A 95 7.69 -10.75 -1.15
CA MET A 95 7.49 -9.38 -1.57
C MET A 95 7.75 -8.45 -0.41
N THR A 96 8.27 -7.28 -0.70
CA THR A 96 8.42 -6.21 0.29
C THR A 96 8.23 -4.87 -0.38
N SER A 97 7.58 -3.96 0.33
CA SER A 97 7.37 -2.58 -0.10
C SER A 97 7.71 -1.62 1.03
N TYR A 98 8.33 -0.53 0.67
CA TYR A 98 8.52 0.61 1.54
C TYR A 98 7.94 1.85 0.89
N MET A 99 7.19 2.63 1.65
CA MET A 99 6.65 3.91 1.21
C MET A 99 6.95 4.98 2.25
N SER A 100 7.34 6.16 1.79
CA SER A 100 7.44 7.35 2.63
C SER A 100 6.69 8.50 1.96
N ARG A 101 5.94 9.26 2.75
CA ARG A 101 5.25 10.48 2.30
C ARG A 101 5.57 11.64 3.21
N THR A 102 5.86 12.78 2.59
CA THR A 102 6.11 14.06 3.27
C THR A 102 5.33 15.19 2.59
N THR A 103 5.20 16.31 3.28
CA THR A 103 4.72 17.59 2.73
C THR A 103 5.81 18.63 2.82
N ASN A 104 5.70 19.71 2.02
CA ASN A 104 6.62 20.85 2.13
C ASN A 104 6.27 21.77 3.32
N ASP A 105 4.98 21.76 3.74
CA ASP A 105 4.41 22.58 4.81
C ASP A 105 3.83 21.70 5.91
N ASN A 106 3.26 22.33 6.95
CA ASN A 106 2.56 21.60 8.01
C ASN A 106 1.52 20.64 7.43
N ALA A 107 1.57 19.37 7.85
CA ALA A 107 0.65 18.35 7.38
C ALA A 107 -0.80 18.60 7.82
N ILE A 108 -1.02 19.36 8.91
CA ILE A 108 -2.35 19.70 9.42
C ILE A 108 -2.83 21.00 8.77
N THR A 109 -4.09 21.00 8.35
CA THR A 109 -4.80 22.17 7.82
C THR A 109 -6.02 22.45 8.68
N PHE A 110 -6.32 23.73 8.92
CA PHE A 110 -7.43 24.16 9.78
C PHE A 110 -8.50 24.87 8.97
N ASN A 111 -9.75 24.70 9.37
CA ASN A 111 -10.86 25.49 8.86
C ASN A 111 -10.63 26.96 9.20
N PRO A 112 -10.59 27.89 8.22
CA PRO A 112 -10.38 29.30 8.49
C PRO A 112 -11.53 29.95 9.30
N ASP A 113 -12.74 29.38 9.23
CA ASP A 113 -13.91 29.87 9.94
C ASP A 113 -14.07 29.24 11.33
N ASP A 114 -13.46 28.06 11.57
CA ASP A 114 -13.46 27.35 12.85
C ASP A 114 -12.14 26.61 13.07
N LEU A 115 -11.22 27.21 13.78
CA LEU A 115 -9.89 26.66 14.07
C LEU A 115 -9.91 25.38 14.94
N THR A 116 -11.06 24.96 15.46
CA THR A 116 -11.21 23.68 16.17
C THR A 116 -11.34 22.50 15.19
N GLU A 117 -11.77 22.78 13.95
CA GLU A 117 -11.88 21.79 12.90
C GLU A 117 -10.58 21.71 12.08
N SER A 118 -10.07 20.49 11.89
CA SER A 118 -8.83 20.27 11.15
C SER A 118 -8.86 18.97 10.36
N ASN A 119 -8.21 18.99 9.20
CA ASN A 119 -7.87 17.81 8.40
C ASN A 119 -6.35 17.75 8.23
N TYR A 120 -5.82 16.60 7.84
CA TYR A 120 -4.37 16.42 7.71
C TYR A 120 -4.00 15.50 6.53
N VAL A 121 -2.86 15.77 5.93
CA VAL A 121 -2.21 14.87 5.00
C VAL A 121 -1.61 13.71 5.81
N PHE A 122 -1.86 12.48 5.40
CA PHE A 122 -1.21 11.34 6.01
C PHE A 122 0.27 11.29 5.58
N VAL A 123 1.13 11.82 6.45
CA VAL A 123 2.59 11.80 6.32
C VAL A 123 3.19 10.72 7.22
N GLY A 124 4.35 10.21 6.84
CA GLY A 124 5.03 9.15 7.56
C GLY A 124 5.62 8.11 6.63
N ASN A 125 5.79 6.89 7.12
CA ASN A 125 6.30 5.79 6.32
C ASN A 125 5.56 4.49 6.59
N GLY A 126 5.57 3.61 5.61
CA GLY A 126 5.00 2.28 5.70
C GLY A 126 5.99 1.23 5.20
N PHE A 127 5.87 0.05 5.76
CA PHE A 127 6.61 -1.13 5.36
C PHE A 127 5.67 -2.31 5.29
N ASP A 128 5.78 -3.10 4.23
CA ASP A 128 5.05 -4.33 4.02
C ASP A 128 6.01 -5.44 3.64
N TYR A 129 5.81 -6.60 4.24
CA TYR A 129 6.56 -7.81 3.92
C TYR A 129 5.61 -8.99 3.85
N GLN A 130 5.64 -9.71 2.76
CA GLN A 130 4.86 -10.91 2.52
C GLN A 130 5.77 -12.04 2.05
N VAL A 131 5.54 -13.22 2.59
CA VAL A 131 6.15 -14.46 2.09
C VAL A 131 5.06 -15.49 1.88
N SER A 132 5.17 -16.25 0.81
CA SER A 132 4.23 -17.32 0.52
C SER A 132 4.93 -18.55 -0.05
N TYR A 133 4.24 -19.69 0.09
CA TYR A 133 4.62 -20.93 -0.54
C TYR A 133 3.44 -21.60 -1.21
N ASN A 134 3.51 -21.75 -2.52
CA ASN A 134 2.53 -22.47 -3.31
C ASN A 134 2.94 -23.93 -3.47
N THR A 135 2.10 -24.83 -3.01
CA THR A 135 2.28 -26.28 -3.13
C THR A 135 2.03 -26.76 -4.56
N LYS A 136 2.48 -27.99 -4.90
CA LYS A 136 2.18 -28.64 -6.18
C LYS A 136 0.67 -28.93 -6.37
N LYS A 137 -0.13 -28.85 -5.33
CA LYS A 137 -1.60 -29.02 -5.35
C LYS A 137 -2.33 -27.68 -5.47
N ASN A 138 -1.64 -26.59 -5.78
CA ASN A 138 -2.19 -25.24 -5.93
C ASN A 138 -2.86 -24.70 -4.65
N TYR A 139 -2.31 -25.03 -3.48
CA TYR A 139 -2.58 -24.35 -2.23
C TYR A 139 -1.40 -23.44 -1.91
N GLU A 140 -1.66 -22.19 -1.68
CA GLU A 140 -0.67 -21.21 -1.24
C GLU A 140 -0.93 -20.84 0.21
N PHE A 141 0.12 -20.88 1.03
CA PHE A 141 0.12 -20.40 2.41
C PHE A 141 0.89 -19.08 2.43
N ILE A 142 0.28 -18.06 3.04
CA ILE A 142 0.76 -16.68 2.97
C ILE A 142 0.92 -16.16 4.39
N GLY A 143 2.07 -15.55 4.70
CA GLY A 143 2.29 -14.76 5.90
C GLY A 143 2.65 -13.34 5.52
N ARG A 144 2.02 -12.34 6.15
CA ARG A 144 2.25 -10.92 5.88
C ARG A 144 2.40 -10.14 7.17
N TYR A 145 3.30 -9.18 7.15
CA TYR A 145 3.46 -8.17 8.17
C TYR A 145 3.45 -6.79 7.53
N SER A 146 2.60 -5.91 8.03
CA SER A 146 2.52 -4.52 7.59
C SER A 146 2.71 -3.59 8.78
N LEU A 147 3.45 -2.51 8.55
CA LEU A 147 3.72 -1.46 9.53
C LEU A 147 3.45 -0.11 8.89
N GLN A 148 2.70 0.74 9.58
CA GLN A 148 2.47 2.11 9.20
C GLN A 148 2.84 3.02 10.38
N ASN A 149 3.90 3.79 10.20
CA ASN A 149 4.33 4.82 11.13
C ASN A 149 3.80 6.17 10.67
N VAL A 150 3.25 6.92 11.59
CA VAL A 150 2.82 8.30 11.34
C VAL A 150 3.98 9.26 11.52
N GLY A 151 3.99 10.35 10.74
CA GLY A 151 4.92 11.44 10.94
C GLY A 151 4.63 12.21 12.24
N ASN A 152 5.65 12.83 12.82
CA ASN A 152 5.53 13.55 14.09
C ASN A 152 4.45 14.64 14.04
N ASP A 153 4.24 15.26 12.88
CA ASP A 153 3.26 16.33 12.69
C ASP A 153 1.80 15.87 12.94
N ILE A 154 1.54 14.57 12.75
CA ILE A 154 0.18 14.01 12.84
C ILE A 154 0.05 12.87 13.86
N GLU A 155 1.05 12.64 14.69
CA GLU A 155 1.02 11.56 15.70
C GLU A 155 -0.13 11.67 16.69
N MET A 156 -0.58 12.90 16.98
CA MET A 156 -1.76 13.15 17.82
C MET A 156 -3.09 12.89 17.08
N LYS A 157 -3.10 12.78 15.77
CA LYS A 157 -4.29 12.64 14.92
C LYS A 157 -4.51 11.23 14.42
N ALA A 158 -3.44 10.44 14.26
CA ALA A 158 -3.51 9.11 13.71
C ALA A 158 -2.63 8.12 14.50
N PRO A 159 -3.06 6.85 14.68
CA PRO A 159 -2.27 5.85 15.36
C PRO A 159 -1.18 5.27 14.45
N ARG A 160 -0.11 4.76 15.06
CA ARG A 160 0.77 3.80 14.42
C ARG A 160 0.03 2.47 14.29
N THR A 161 0.09 1.85 13.10
CA THR A 161 -0.62 0.59 12.83
C THR A 161 0.36 -0.53 12.52
N LYS A 162 0.14 -1.71 13.11
CA LYS A 162 0.82 -2.96 12.77
C LYS A 162 -0.25 -3.99 12.44
N GLU A 163 -0.05 -4.75 11.38
CA GLU A 163 -0.93 -5.83 10.99
C GLU A 163 -0.13 -7.10 10.73
N TYR A 164 -0.62 -8.22 11.24
CA TYR A 164 -0.14 -9.56 10.98
C TYR A 164 -1.25 -10.34 10.31
N SER A 165 -0.96 -10.91 9.15
CA SER A 165 -1.94 -11.69 8.40
C SER A 165 -1.41 -13.09 8.13
N PHE A 166 -2.29 -14.07 8.20
CA PHE A 166 -2.04 -15.42 7.72
C PHE A 166 -3.18 -15.83 6.80
N GLY A 167 -2.84 -16.25 5.58
CA GLY A 167 -3.80 -16.58 4.54
C GLY A 167 -3.54 -17.94 3.91
N VAL A 168 -4.61 -18.52 3.35
CA VAL A 168 -4.57 -19.69 2.50
C VAL A 168 -5.35 -19.38 1.22
N THR A 169 -4.71 -19.58 0.07
CA THR A 169 -5.34 -19.44 -1.23
C THR A 169 -5.37 -20.78 -1.93
N LYS A 170 -6.54 -21.18 -2.46
CA LYS A 170 -6.70 -22.31 -3.35
C LYS A 170 -6.87 -21.79 -4.77
N TYR A 171 -5.90 -22.05 -5.63
CA TYR A 171 -6.00 -21.80 -7.05
C TYR A 171 -6.74 -22.95 -7.73
N ILE A 172 -7.92 -22.68 -8.31
CA ILE A 172 -8.76 -23.66 -9.02
C ILE A 172 -8.38 -23.65 -10.51
N TRP A 173 -8.24 -22.45 -11.07
CA TRP A 173 -7.80 -22.26 -12.45
C TRP A 173 -6.79 -21.11 -12.51
N GLU A 174 -5.52 -21.44 -12.27
CA GLU A 174 -4.40 -20.49 -12.21
C GLU A 174 -4.80 -19.24 -11.38
N HIS A 175 -4.57 -18.03 -11.91
CA HIS A 175 -4.99 -16.78 -11.25
C HIS A 175 -6.42 -16.36 -11.58
N THR A 176 -7.06 -17.02 -12.58
CA THR A 176 -8.40 -16.65 -13.07
C THR A 176 -9.50 -17.02 -12.07
N PHE A 177 -9.37 -18.17 -11.38
CA PHE A 177 -10.34 -18.56 -10.37
C PHE A 177 -9.64 -19.06 -9.12
N LYS A 178 -9.82 -18.33 -8.02
CA LYS A 178 -9.23 -18.68 -6.73
C LYS A 178 -10.17 -18.39 -5.57
N LEU A 179 -9.99 -19.16 -4.49
CA LEU A 179 -10.65 -19.01 -3.21
C LEU A 179 -9.60 -18.64 -2.17
N GLN A 180 -9.87 -17.63 -1.36
CA GLN A 180 -8.95 -17.15 -0.36
C GLN A 180 -9.64 -17.08 1.01
N ALA A 181 -8.90 -17.44 2.06
CA ALA A 181 -9.29 -17.25 3.44
C ALA A 181 -8.10 -16.67 4.20
N GLU A 182 -8.34 -15.67 5.02
CA GLU A 182 -7.30 -14.93 5.73
C GLU A 182 -7.77 -14.58 7.13
N VAL A 183 -6.87 -14.68 8.10
CA VAL A 183 -7.03 -14.15 9.45
C VAL A 183 -6.04 -13.02 9.64
N ASN A 184 -6.52 -11.92 10.21
CA ASN A 184 -5.74 -10.71 10.42
C ASN A 184 -5.82 -10.30 11.89
N TYR A 185 -4.69 -9.81 12.40
CA TYR A 185 -4.57 -9.20 13.72
C TYR A 185 -3.88 -7.86 13.57
N ASP A 186 -4.55 -6.79 13.95
CA ASP A 186 -4.02 -5.44 13.91
C ASP A 186 -3.91 -4.82 15.30
N THR A 187 -2.91 -3.98 15.47
CA THR A 187 -2.66 -3.17 16.65
C THR A 187 -2.56 -1.71 16.23
N LEU A 188 -3.34 -0.86 16.88
CA LEU A 188 -3.30 0.59 16.73
C LEU A 188 -2.73 1.21 18.00
N ASP A 189 -1.53 1.75 17.89
CA ASP A 189 -0.83 2.42 19.00
C ASP A 189 -1.05 3.93 18.88
N TYR A 190 -1.74 4.54 19.86
CA TYR A 190 -2.05 5.97 19.89
C TYR A 190 -0.99 6.77 20.65
N PHE A 191 -0.83 8.04 20.30
CA PHE A 191 0.10 8.98 20.93
C PHE A 191 -0.04 9.07 22.46
N ASN A 192 -1.25 8.94 22.98
CA ASN A 192 -1.52 8.98 24.43
C ASN A 192 -1.11 7.70 25.18
N GLY A 193 -0.41 6.78 24.52
CA GLY A 193 0.06 5.52 25.10
C GLY A 193 -1.00 4.41 25.17
N THR A 194 -2.21 4.62 24.64
CA THR A 194 -3.23 3.57 24.56
C THR A 194 -3.02 2.74 23.30
N SER A 195 -3.35 1.44 23.38
CA SER A 195 -3.34 0.54 22.22
C SER A 195 -4.70 -0.13 22.07
N LYS A 196 -5.14 -0.33 20.83
CA LYS A 196 -6.33 -1.11 20.48
C LYS A 196 -5.92 -2.25 19.57
N ASN A 197 -6.47 -3.42 19.84
CA ASN A 197 -6.24 -4.61 19.03
C ASN A 197 -7.55 -5.07 18.41
N ASN A 198 -7.46 -5.60 17.21
CA ASN A 198 -8.63 -6.11 16.50
C ASN A 198 -8.27 -7.39 15.73
N TRP A 199 -9.24 -8.30 15.60
CA TRP A 199 -9.16 -9.50 14.80
C TRP A 199 -10.27 -9.51 13.76
N TYR A 200 -9.95 -9.87 12.52
CA TYR A 200 -10.96 -10.08 11.51
C TYR A 200 -10.60 -11.25 10.57
N LEU A 201 -11.64 -11.85 10.02
CA LEU A 201 -11.54 -12.88 9.00
C LEU A 201 -12.00 -12.31 7.66
N ARG A 202 -11.30 -12.69 6.60
CA ARG A 202 -11.67 -12.34 5.24
C ARG A 202 -11.81 -13.62 4.42
N PHE A 203 -12.91 -13.72 3.69
CA PHE A 203 -13.12 -14.75 2.67
C PHE A 203 -13.35 -14.03 1.34
N GLN A 204 -12.68 -14.49 0.32
CA GLN A 204 -12.77 -13.91 -1.01
C GLN A 204 -12.86 -15.00 -2.07
N VAL A 205 -13.74 -14.79 -3.04
CA VAL A 205 -13.80 -15.52 -4.30
C VAL A 205 -13.39 -14.55 -5.39
N GLU A 206 -12.38 -14.89 -6.17
CA GLU A 206 -11.91 -14.07 -7.27
C GLU A 206 -12.11 -14.83 -8.57
N ILE A 207 -12.77 -14.17 -9.53
CA ILE A 207 -13.04 -14.68 -10.88
C ILE A 207 -12.56 -13.61 -11.85
N GLY A 208 -11.50 -13.91 -12.60
CA GLY A 208 -11.00 -13.09 -13.70
C GLY A 208 -11.71 -13.48 -15.01
N ILE A 209 -12.15 -12.47 -15.78
CA ILE A 209 -12.79 -12.64 -17.08
C ILE A 209 -11.85 -12.11 -18.16
#